data_310de62f500faef46768c296e928f605
#
_entry.id   310de62f500faef46768c296e928f605
#
_cell.length_a   1.000
_cell.length_b   1.000
_cell.length_c   1.000
_cell.angle_alpha   90.00
_cell.angle_beta   90.00
_cell.angle_gamma   90.00
#
_symmetry.space_group_name_H-M   'P 1'
#
loop_
_entity.id
_entity.type
_entity.pdbx_description
1 polymer ?
#
loop_
_entity_poly.entity_id
_entity_poly.type
_entity_poly.pdbx_seq_one_letter_code
_entity_poly.pdbx_strand_id
1 'polypeptide(L)'
;MRNMLYIIWGSLCLLLVISGCKSTDGAKAPVSLTWKMGAVEVQPGYYENSFVLKNISDVPLGKDWIIYYSQLPREILQEESAPVKVEVVNANFFRMYPAENFQPLAPGDSLTVKFCCTNGLKKMSHAPEGTYWVSQSGSKQGIPLPVGLTIQPLKGMETED
;
A
#
# COMPACT_ATOMS: atom_id res chain seq x y z
N MET A 1 42.37 -43.76 27.59
CA MET A 1 40.92 -43.75 27.26
C MET A 1 40.16 -42.50 27.74
N ARG A 2 40.87 -41.44 28.20
CA ARG A 2 40.20 -40.25 28.79
C ARG A 2 40.15 -39.03 27.82
N ASN A 3 40.87 -39.09 26.71
CA ASN A 3 40.93 -37.98 25.75
C ASN A 3 39.98 -38.11 24.55
N MET A 4 39.28 -39.25 24.42
CA MET A 4 38.37 -39.49 23.30
C MET A 4 36.94 -38.94 23.54
N LEU A 5 36.62 -38.66 24.83
CA LEU A 5 35.29 -38.17 25.21
C LEU A 5 35.07 -36.66 24.92
N TYR A 6 36.16 -35.89 24.90
CA TYR A 6 36.08 -34.43 24.67
C TYR A 6 35.88 -34.04 23.19
N ILE A 7 36.26 -34.92 22.27
CA ILE A 7 36.15 -34.67 20.84
C ILE A 7 34.70 -34.81 20.38
N ILE A 8 33.90 -35.68 21.03
CA ILE A 8 32.50 -35.93 20.67
C ILE A 8 31.61 -34.78 21.14
N TRP A 9 31.95 -34.11 22.25
CA TRP A 9 31.14 -32.97 22.74
C TRP A 9 31.43 -31.66 21.99
N GLY A 10 32.64 -31.49 21.45
CA GLY A 10 32.96 -30.32 20.63
C GLY A 10 32.30 -30.31 19.27
N SER A 11 31.99 -31.49 18.69
CA SER A 11 31.33 -31.62 17.38
C SER A 11 29.81 -31.45 17.46
N LEU A 12 29.19 -31.67 18.62
CA LEU A 12 27.73 -31.54 18.78
C LEU A 12 27.29 -30.09 18.98
N CYS A 13 28.15 -29.21 19.49
CA CYS A 13 27.84 -27.79 19.65
C CYS A 13 27.92 -26.97 18.35
N LEU A 14 28.60 -27.47 17.31
CA LEU A 14 28.75 -26.74 16.05
C LEU A 14 27.58 -26.92 15.07
N LEU A 15 26.67 -27.87 15.35
CA LEU A 15 25.52 -28.15 14.50
C LEU A 15 24.25 -27.34 14.85
N LEU A 16 24.25 -26.52 15.90
CA LEU A 16 23.09 -25.77 16.38
C LEU A 16 23.05 -24.30 15.95
N VAL A 17 23.98 -23.82 15.13
CA VAL A 17 24.04 -22.39 14.72
C VAL A 17 23.60 -22.15 13.28
N ILE A 18 23.12 -23.19 12.57
CA ILE A 18 22.43 -22.99 11.29
C ILE A 18 20.90 -23.01 11.52
N SER A 19 20.44 -22.25 12.52
CA SER A 19 19.06 -21.80 12.51
C SER A 19 18.99 -20.71 11.46
N GLY A 20 18.70 -21.16 10.22
CA GLY A 20 18.59 -20.27 9.07
C GLY A 20 17.78 -19.03 9.41
N CYS A 21 18.32 -17.87 9.09
CA CYS A 21 17.50 -16.74 8.74
C CYS A 21 16.47 -17.27 7.74
N LYS A 22 15.27 -17.62 8.21
CA LYS A 22 14.10 -17.64 7.35
C LYS A 22 14.05 -16.23 6.78
N SER A 23 14.48 -16.08 5.52
CA SER A 23 14.04 -14.95 4.73
C SER A 23 12.52 -14.92 4.94
N THR A 24 12.03 -13.94 5.63
CA THR A 24 10.62 -13.59 5.62
C THR A 24 10.34 -13.35 4.15
N ASP A 25 9.78 -14.35 3.46
CA ASP A 25 9.09 -14.14 2.20
C ASP A 25 8.20 -12.95 2.47
N GLY A 26 8.54 -11.80 1.84
CA GLY A 26 8.06 -10.51 2.27
C GLY A 26 6.55 -10.53 2.33
N ALA A 27 5.98 -10.49 3.53
CA ALA A 27 4.54 -10.46 3.72
C ALA A 27 4.01 -9.29 2.88
N LYS A 28 3.14 -9.58 1.93
CA LYS A 28 2.52 -8.59 1.05
C LYS A 28 1.24 -8.06 1.69
N ALA A 29 0.89 -6.82 1.36
CA ALA A 29 -0.41 -6.27 1.71
C ALA A 29 -1.54 -7.11 1.09
N PRO A 30 -2.73 -7.18 1.75
CA PRO A 30 -3.89 -7.90 1.23
C PRO A 30 -4.56 -7.20 0.04
N VAL A 31 -4.00 -6.09 -0.42
CA VAL A 31 -4.54 -5.25 -1.49
C VAL A 31 -3.48 -4.89 -2.53
N SER A 32 -3.95 -4.57 -3.73
CA SER A 32 -3.19 -3.84 -4.74
C SER A 32 -3.88 -2.53 -5.10
N LEU A 33 -3.10 -1.56 -5.54
CA LEU A 33 -3.57 -0.26 -6.01
C LEU A 33 -3.27 -0.09 -7.49
N THR A 34 -4.22 0.50 -8.22
CA THR A 34 -3.95 1.09 -9.52
C THR A 34 -4.22 2.58 -9.43
N TRP A 35 -3.20 3.39 -9.63
CA TRP A 35 -3.38 4.83 -9.72
C TRP A 35 -3.72 5.22 -11.16
N LYS A 36 -4.80 5.97 -11.33
CA LYS A 36 -5.20 6.53 -12.63
C LYS A 36 -4.78 7.99 -12.66
N MET A 37 -3.95 8.34 -13.63
CA MET A 37 -3.53 9.72 -13.84
C MET A 37 -4.73 10.61 -14.11
N GLY A 38 -4.78 11.76 -13.43
CA GLY A 38 -5.89 12.71 -13.54
C GLY A 38 -5.52 13.91 -14.42
N ALA A 39 -6.30 14.12 -15.50
CA ALA A 39 -6.15 15.26 -16.39
C ALA A 39 -7.45 16.08 -16.53
N VAL A 40 -8.54 15.60 -15.97
CA VAL A 40 -9.84 16.28 -16.06
C VAL A 40 -9.92 17.33 -14.98
N GLU A 41 -9.91 18.60 -15.39
CA GLU A 41 -10.19 19.72 -14.50
C GLU A 41 -11.70 19.75 -14.23
N VAL A 42 -12.08 19.57 -12.97
CA VAL A 42 -13.50 19.54 -12.55
C VAL A 42 -13.96 20.89 -12.01
N GLN A 43 -13.02 21.70 -11.55
CA GLN A 43 -13.21 23.12 -11.19
C GLN A 43 -11.84 23.82 -11.30
N PRO A 44 -11.79 25.17 -11.38
CA PRO A 44 -10.53 25.87 -11.57
C PRO A 44 -9.42 25.44 -10.61
N GLY A 45 -8.34 24.88 -11.16
CA GLY A 45 -7.18 24.41 -10.42
C GLY A 45 -7.30 23.04 -9.77
N TYR A 46 -8.46 22.35 -9.85
CA TYR A 46 -8.65 21.03 -9.27
C TYR A 46 -8.93 19.97 -10.34
N TYR A 47 -8.21 18.88 -10.26
CA TYR A 47 -8.22 17.78 -11.21
C TYR A 47 -8.67 16.48 -10.57
N GLU A 48 -9.57 15.75 -11.24
CA GLU A 48 -10.01 14.43 -10.79
C GLU A 48 -8.85 13.43 -10.84
N ASN A 49 -8.67 12.70 -9.77
CA ASN A 49 -7.76 11.58 -9.65
C ASN A 49 -8.46 10.39 -9.03
N SER A 50 -7.93 9.21 -9.24
CA SER A 50 -8.49 8.03 -8.60
C SER A 50 -7.46 6.93 -8.38
N PHE A 51 -7.73 6.15 -7.33
CA PHE A 51 -7.15 4.82 -7.14
C PHE A 51 -8.21 3.76 -7.38
N VAL A 52 -7.81 2.64 -7.95
CA VAL A 52 -8.59 1.41 -7.87
C VAL A 52 -7.93 0.54 -6.80
N LEU A 53 -8.62 0.39 -5.68
CA LEU A 53 -8.25 -0.51 -4.59
C LEU A 53 -8.84 -1.88 -4.89
N LYS A 54 -8.00 -2.91 -5.01
CA LYS A 54 -8.43 -4.30 -5.23
C LYS A 54 -8.06 -5.17 -4.03
N ASN A 55 -9.01 -5.91 -3.50
CA ASN A 55 -8.75 -6.97 -2.52
C ASN A 55 -8.12 -8.17 -3.24
N ILE A 56 -6.84 -8.46 -2.94
CA ILE A 56 -6.10 -9.61 -3.49
C ILE A 56 -5.92 -10.74 -2.48
N SER A 57 -6.56 -10.63 -1.32
CA SER A 57 -6.60 -11.69 -0.32
C SER A 57 -7.78 -12.64 -0.56
N ASP A 58 -7.82 -13.73 0.19
CA ASP A 58 -8.86 -14.75 0.20
C ASP A 58 -9.97 -14.49 1.23
N VAL A 59 -9.90 -13.35 1.95
CA VAL A 59 -10.88 -12.94 2.96
C VAL A 59 -11.44 -11.56 2.65
N PRO A 60 -12.67 -11.23 3.09
CA PRO A 60 -13.23 -9.89 2.94
C PRO A 60 -12.36 -8.83 3.64
N LEU A 61 -12.13 -7.72 2.94
CA LEU A 61 -11.41 -6.56 3.45
C LEU A 61 -12.34 -5.72 4.31
N GLY A 62 -12.14 -5.70 5.62
CA GLY A 62 -12.89 -4.88 6.58
C GLY A 62 -12.38 -3.43 6.66
N LYS A 63 -12.60 -2.79 7.83
CA LYS A 63 -12.26 -1.37 8.06
C LYS A 63 -10.93 -1.13 8.77
N ASP A 64 -10.22 -2.16 9.18
CA ASP A 64 -9.06 -2.05 10.08
C ASP A 64 -7.75 -1.82 9.33
N TRP A 65 -7.72 -0.79 8.48
CA TRP A 65 -6.51 -0.52 7.69
C TRP A 65 -6.30 0.95 7.36
N ILE A 66 -5.03 1.28 7.13
CA ILE A 66 -4.59 2.55 6.52
C ILE A 66 -3.55 2.22 5.45
N ILE A 67 -3.62 2.91 4.32
CA ILE A 67 -2.57 2.94 3.30
C ILE A 67 -1.92 4.31 3.34
N TYR A 68 -0.59 4.33 3.40
CA TYR A 68 0.20 5.55 3.34
C TYR A 68 0.96 5.61 2.01
N TYR A 69 1.19 6.83 1.52
CA TYR A 69 1.98 7.09 0.31
C TYR A 69 2.46 8.55 0.28
N SER A 70 3.45 8.82 -0.57
CA SER A 70 3.91 10.18 -0.87
C SER A 70 3.48 10.57 -2.28
N GLN A 71 3.05 11.83 -2.47
CA GLN A 71 2.68 12.37 -3.78
C GLN A 71 2.75 13.91 -3.77
N LEU A 72 2.77 14.54 -4.95
CA LEU A 72 2.95 16.00 -5.10
C LEU A 72 1.75 16.90 -4.78
N PRO A 73 0.45 16.49 -4.87
CA PRO A 73 -0.65 17.41 -4.62
C PRO A 73 -0.63 17.89 -3.18
N ARG A 74 -1.08 19.12 -2.96
CA ARG A 74 -1.08 19.73 -1.62
C ARG A 74 -2.45 19.78 -0.96
N GLU A 75 -3.49 19.76 -1.75
CA GLU A 75 -4.87 19.83 -1.28
C GLU A 75 -5.69 18.73 -1.90
N ILE A 76 -6.51 18.10 -1.08
CA ILE A 76 -7.44 17.04 -1.48
C ILE A 76 -8.85 17.55 -1.22
N LEU A 77 -9.69 17.44 -2.25
CA LEU A 77 -11.12 17.59 -2.13
C LEU A 77 -11.77 16.25 -2.45
N GLN A 78 -12.62 15.81 -1.56
CA GLN A 78 -13.33 14.54 -1.71
C GLN A 78 -14.76 14.69 -1.19
N GLU A 79 -15.70 13.96 -1.79
CA GLU A 79 -17.07 13.91 -1.33
C GLU A 79 -17.13 13.43 0.13
N GLU A 80 -18.00 14.05 0.92
CA GLU A 80 -18.18 13.67 2.32
C GLU A 80 -18.70 12.23 2.46
N SER A 81 -19.49 11.76 1.50
CA SER A 81 -20.02 10.39 1.42
C SER A 81 -19.04 9.34 0.91
N ALA A 82 -17.82 9.71 0.52
CA ALA A 82 -16.84 8.77 0.00
C ALA A 82 -16.53 7.64 1.00
N PRO A 83 -16.64 6.36 0.59
CA PRO A 83 -16.46 5.22 1.50
C PRO A 83 -15.00 5.00 1.91
N VAL A 84 -14.05 5.59 1.18
CA VAL A 84 -12.62 5.62 1.51
C VAL A 84 -12.16 7.05 1.47
N LYS A 85 -11.56 7.51 2.54
CA LYS A 85 -11.03 8.87 2.68
C LYS A 85 -9.58 8.94 2.26
N VAL A 86 -9.22 10.07 1.66
CA VAL A 86 -7.85 10.44 1.31
C VAL A 86 -7.54 11.76 2.00
N GLU A 87 -6.48 11.81 2.79
CA GLU A 87 -6.09 12.97 3.57
C GLU A 87 -4.60 13.26 3.48
N VAL A 88 -4.26 14.54 3.57
CA VAL A 88 -2.88 15.00 3.78
C VAL A 88 -2.52 14.79 5.24
N VAL A 89 -1.46 14.02 5.52
CA VAL A 89 -0.90 13.86 6.87
C VAL A 89 0.08 15.00 7.16
N ASN A 90 1.02 15.22 6.23
CA ASN A 90 2.00 16.29 6.31
C ASN A 90 2.65 16.51 4.93
N ALA A 91 2.73 17.74 4.46
CA ALA A 91 3.36 18.15 3.19
C ALA A 91 2.90 17.28 2.00
N ASN A 92 3.76 16.37 1.52
CA ASN A 92 3.49 15.43 0.44
C ASN A 92 3.19 14.01 0.91
N PHE A 93 2.95 13.80 2.20
CA PHE A 93 2.65 12.51 2.79
C PHE A 93 1.14 12.39 3.06
N PHE A 94 0.55 11.33 2.55
CA PHE A 94 -0.90 11.09 2.53
C PHE A 94 -1.26 9.79 3.23
N ARG A 95 -2.52 9.71 3.65
CA ARG A 95 -3.15 8.46 4.06
C ARG A 95 -4.47 8.25 3.36
N MET A 96 -4.79 6.99 3.12
CA MET A 96 -6.06 6.49 2.62
C MET A 96 -6.61 5.49 3.63
N TYR A 97 -7.87 5.62 4.03
CA TYR A 97 -8.48 4.76 5.05
C TYR A 97 -10.00 4.64 4.85
N PRO A 98 -10.64 3.55 5.31
CA PRO A 98 -12.08 3.36 5.20
C PRO A 98 -12.84 4.34 6.09
N ALA A 99 -13.91 4.91 5.56
CA ALA A 99 -14.88 5.71 6.32
C ALA A 99 -15.88 4.80 7.05
N GLU A 100 -16.77 5.39 7.86
CA GLU A 100 -17.79 4.63 8.59
C GLU A 100 -18.75 3.87 7.68
N ASN A 101 -19.08 4.43 6.52
CA ASN A 101 -19.95 3.84 5.52
C ASN A 101 -19.27 2.84 4.59
N PHE A 102 -17.98 2.57 4.76
CA PHE A 102 -17.27 1.56 3.97
C PHE A 102 -17.90 0.16 4.17
N GLN A 103 -18.21 -0.50 3.07
CA GLN A 103 -18.67 -1.90 3.08
C GLN A 103 -17.50 -2.84 2.84
N PRO A 104 -17.44 -3.99 3.52
CA PRO A 104 -16.40 -4.95 3.31
C PRO A 104 -16.27 -5.33 1.83
N LEU A 105 -15.04 -5.29 1.30
CA LEU A 105 -14.74 -5.62 -0.09
C LEU A 105 -14.44 -7.11 -0.21
N ALA A 106 -15.24 -7.85 -0.95
CA ALA A 106 -15.06 -9.30 -1.10
C ALA A 106 -13.73 -9.65 -1.79
N PRO A 107 -13.21 -10.89 -1.63
CA PRO A 107 -12.02 -11.34 -2.35
C PRO A 107 -12.15 -11.15 -3.85
N GLY A 108 -11.15 -10.54 -4.47
CA GLY A 108 -11.11 -10.24 -5.89
C GLY A 108 -11.84 -8.98 -6.33
N ASP A 109 -12.72 -8.42 -5.48
CA ASP A 109 -13.46 -7.21 -5.79
C ASP A 109 -12.57 -5.95 -5.75
N SER A 110 -13.06 -4.90 -6.40
CA SER A 110 -12.37 -3.62 -6.51
C SER A 110 -13.30 -2.45 -6.19
N LEU A 111 -12.73 -1.41 -5.59
CA LEU A 111 -13.39 -0.14 -5.32
C LEU A 111 -12.61 1.00 -5.94
N THR A 112 -13.29 1.90 -6.67
CA THR A 112 -12.67 3.13 -7.16
C THR A 112 -12.77 4.22 -6.09
N VAL A 113 -11.63 4.71 -5.63
CA VAL A 113 -11.50 5.83 -4.70
C VAL A 113 -11.23 7.09 -5.50
N LYS A 114 -12.23 7.96 -5.63
CA LYS A 114 -12.12 9.23 -6.34
C LYS A 114 -11.83 10.38 -5.40
N PHE A 115 -11.03 11.32 -5.86
CA PHE A 115 -10.76 12.58 -5.19
C PHE A 115 -10.30 13.62 -6.21
N CYS A 116 -10.37 14.91 -5.84
CA CYS A 116 -9.79 15.98 -6.62
C CYS A 116 -8.59 16.55 -5.89
N CYS A 117 -7.59 16.97 -6.62
CA CYS A 117 -6.39 17.60 -6.04
C CYS A 117 -5.96 18.83 -6.85
N THR A 118 -5.29 19.74 -6.18
CA THR A 118 -4.61 20.86 -6.86
C THR A 118 -3.44 20.35 -7.69
N ASN A 119 -3.24 20.94 -8.85
CA ASN A 119 -2.27 20.54 -9.87
C ASN A 119 -2.60 19.21 -10.55
N GLY A 120 -2.82 19.24 -11.85
CA GLY A 120 -3.05 18.03 -12.64
C GLY A 120 -1.87 17.07 -12.54
N LEU A 121 -2.13 15.85 -12.07
CA LEU A 121 -1.13 14.80 -11.97
C LEU A 121 -0.99 14.10 -13.33
N LYS A 122 -0.29 14.77 -14.26
CA LYS A 122 -0.23 14.42 -15.68
C LYS A 122 1.06 13.74 -16.12
N LYS A 123 2.01 13.51 -15.20
CA LYS A 123 3.32 12.92 -15.50
C LYS A 123 3.50 11.63 -14.71
N MET A 124 4.25 10.69 -15.25
CA MET A 124 4.63 9.46 -14.54
C MET A 124 5.37 9.76 -13.23
N SER A 125 6.22 10.79 -13.22
CA SER A 125 6.91 11.28 -12.02
C SER A 125 5.99 11.88 -10.94
N HIS A 126 4.70 12.02 -11.21
CA HIS A 126 3.70 12.42 -10.23
C HIS A 126 3.00 11.21 -9.58
N ALA A 127 3.42 10.00 -9.92
CA ALA A 127 2.88 8.79 -9.33
C ALA A 127 3.08 8.77 -7.81
N PRO A 128 2.18 8.11 -7.08
CA PRO A 128 2.41 7.82 -5.67
C PRO A 128 3.66 6.97 -5.47
N GLU A 129 4.44 7.32 -4.45
CA GLU A 129 5.66 6.60 -4.08
C GLU A 129 5.54 6.03 -2.66
N GLY A 130 6.28 4.97 -2.40
CA GLY A 130 6.38 4.39 -1.06
C GLY A 130 5.04 3.93 -0.50
N THR A 131 4.18 3.33 -1.33
CA THR A 131 2.88 2.84 -0.90
C THR A 131 3.01 1.67 0.06
N TYR A 132 2.43 1.78 1.26
CA TYR A 132 2.40 0.70 2.24
C TYR A 132 1.09 0.66 3.02
N TRP A 133 0.73 -0.55 3.39
CA TRP A 133 -0.44 -0.90 4.17
C TRP A 133 -0.08 -1.06 5.64
N VAL A 134 -0.96 -0.60 6.53
CA VAL A 134 -0.84 -0.83 7.98
C VAL A 134 -2.18 -1.35 8.49
N SER A 135 -2.16 -2.53 9.10
CA SER A 135 -3.33 -3.03 9.83
C SER A 135 -3.49 -2.27 11.15
N GLN A 136 -4.74 -1.92 11.49
CA GLN A 136 -5.08 -1.25 12.73
C GLN A 136 -5.41 -2.23 13.86
N SER A 137 -5.53 -3.52 13.55
CA SER A 137 -5.89 -4.58 14.50
C SER A 137 -5.18 -5.89 14.19
N GLY A 138 -5.28 -6.84 15.12
CA GLY A 138 -4.77 -8.20 14.97
C GLY A 138 -3.26 -8.34 15.19
N SER A 139 -2.73 -9.52 14.89
CA SER A 139 -1.32 -9.88 15.15
C SER A 139 -0.30 -9.11 14.30
N LYS A 140 -0.73 -8.45 13.24
CA LYS A 140 0.11 -7.62 12.34
C LYS A 140 -0.15 -6.13 12.52
N GLN A 141 -0.79 -5.71 13.60
CA GLN A 141 -1.07 -4.31 13.88
C GLN A 141 0.22 -3.47 13.85
N GLY A 142 0.17 -2.35 13.14
CA GLY A 142 1.29 -1.41 13.04
C GLY A 142 2.46 -1.86 12.16
N ILE A 143 2.45 -3.08 11.62
CA ILE A 143 3.51 -3.57 10.72
C ILE A 143 3.24 -3.06 9.30
N PRO A 144 4.15 -2.26 8.70
CA PRO A 144 3.98 -1.80 7.34
C PRO A 144 4.23 -2.94 6.34
N LEU A 145 3.30 -3.15 5.42
CA LEU A 145 3.40 -4.11 4.34
C LEU A 145 3.41 -3.38 3.00
N PRO A 146 4.35 -3.66 2.09
CA PRO A 146 4.39 -3.01 0.79
C PRO A 146 3.12 -3.31 -0.02
N VAL A 147 2.56 -2.29 -0.66
CA VAL A 147 1.40 -2.40 -1.56
C VAL A 147 1.91 -2.39 -2.99
N GLY A 148 1.46 -3.34 -3.80
CA GLY A 148 1.71 -3.32 -5.24
C GLY A 148 0.95 -2.17 -5.88
N LEU A 149 1.68 -1.25 -6.53
CA LEU A 149 1.12 -0.12 -7.25
C LEU A 149 1.29 -0.31 -8.76
N THR A 150 0.19 -0.18 -9.51
CA THR A 150 0.19 -0.08 -10.96
C THR A 150 -0.18 1.35 -11.35
N ILE A 151 0.52 1.93 -12.32
CA ILE A 151 0.21 3.25 -12.85
C ILE A 151 -0.54 3.06 -14.15
N GLN A 152 -1.72 3.68 -14.25
CA GLN A 152 -2.48 3.76 -15.50
C GLN A 152 -2.30 5.15 -16.10
N PRO A 153 -1.47 5.29 -17.15
CA PRO A 153 -1.21 6.57 -17.79
C PRO A 153 -2.46 7.11 -18.48
N LEU A 154 -2.43 8.39 -18.80
CA LEU A 154 -3.43 9.00 -19.68
C LEU A 154 -3.29 8.42 -21.09
N LYS A 155 -4.43 8.23 -21.77
CA LYS A 155 -4.44 7.77 -23.16
C LYS A 155 -3.58 8.70 -24.04
N GLY A 156 -2.60 8.15 -24.74
CA GLY A 156 -1.63 8.88 -25.55
C GLY A 156 -0.33 9.27 -24.84
N MET A 157 -0.17 8.94 -23.56
CA MET A 157 1.07 9.12 -22.78
C MET A 157 1.81 7.79 -22.52
N GLU A 158 1.40 6.73 -23.16
CA GLU A 158 1.91 5.35 -22.94
C GLU A 158 3.35 5.15 -23.48
N THR A 159 3.96 6.16 -24.11
CA THR A 159 5.27 6.07 -24.80
C THR A 159 6.28 7.14 -24.37
N GLU A 160 6.02 7.97 -23.39
CA GLU A 160 7.01 8.91 -22.88
C GLU A 160 7.72 8.30 -21.65
N ASP A 161 8.68 7.41 -21.93
CA ASP A 161 9.74 7.02 -20.99
C ASP A 161 10.91 8.02 -21.06
#